data_bc65f9652897cd126e56751c5e3500b8
#
_entry.id   bc65f9652897cd126e56751c5e3500b8
#
_cell.length_a   1.000
_cell.length_b   1.000
_cell.length_c   1.000
_cell.angle_alpha   90.00
_cell.angle_beta   90.00
_cell.angle_gamma   90.00
#
_symmetry.space_group_name_H-M   'P 1'
#
loop_
_entity.id
_entity.type
_entity.pdbx_description
1 polymer ?
#
loop_
_entity_poly.entity_id
_entity_poly.type
_entity_poly.pdbx_seq_one_letter_code
_entity_poly.pdbx_strand_id
1 'polypeptide(L)'
;MFALSPDAAQPCPADPRHQQVARARSLVFGDQALAGSPPGIAPWLWRSWQRCLAAGRRPDERVVYEALGPHALRQTRDGHEVLLQAARPVMAQLVGAVGAMHYFSLLTDARGTVLEVQGPLERNDIRVQAIARVGVDLSEQGVGTTAIGAALAEHGPVWLHRAEHFFEANRHYSCAGAPLSGPDGSCLGMLDITGVDVPERPELMHLALRCARAIEDRLLRALPHALLLHLNWPGGPLGQEGEGLLAVDAEGHVAGSNTLARQLVPQPLSLPGQPLHCSELLAMPWTALVDHARQRPNEPLRLPLWSGLRLQALVQPGPQPVSYTHLRAHETS
;
A
#
# COMPACT_ATOMS: atom_id res chain seq x y z
N MET A 1 5.86 -46.90 36.61
CA MET A 1 4.49 -46.86 36.05
C MET A 1 3.86 -45.55 36.49
N PHE A 2 4.16 -44.46 35.76
CA PHE A 2 3.65 -43.12 36.03
C PHE A 2 2.49 -42.86 35.06
N ALA A 3 1.29 -42.75 35.60
CA ALA A 3 0.09 -42.40 34.87
C ALA A 3 0.08 -40.86 34.72
N LEU A 4 0.18 -40.37 33.50
CA LEU A 4 -0.09 -38.97 33.15
C LEU A 4 -1.62 -38.83 33.03
N SER A 5 -2.22 -38.10 33.96
CA SER A 5 -3.61 -37.64 33.82
C SER A 5 -3.70 -36.68 32.63
N PRO A 6 -4.74 -36.76 31.78
CA PRO A 6 -4.98 -35.76 30.77
C PRO A 6 -5.36 -34.46 31.47
N ASP A 7 -4.46 -33.48 31.40
CA ASP A 7 -4.72 -32.11 31.83
C ASP A 7 -5.88 -31.58 30.99
N ALA A 8 -7.01 -31.32 31.63
CA ALA A 8 -8.14 -30.68 30.99
C ALA A 8 -7.70 -29.29 30.56
N ALA A 9 -7.53 -29.08 29.25
CA ALA A 9 -7.22 -27.80 28.68
C ALA A 9 -8.23 -26.77 29.20
N GLN A 10 -7.78 -25.91 30.09
CA GLN A 10 -8.56 -24.75 30.52
C GLN A 10 -8.95 -23.97 29.28
N PRO A 11 -10.24 -23.59 29.11
CA PRO A 11 -10.63 -22.75 28.00
C PRO A 11 -9.81 -21.46 28.10
N CYS A 12 -9.02 -21.17 27.06
CA CYS A 12 -8.30 -19.92 26.92
C CYS A 12 -9.29 -18.77 27.15
N PRO A 13 -9.03 -17.79 28.03
CA PRO A 13 -9.96 -16.70 28.28
C PRO A 13 -10.28 -16.07 26.92
N ALA A 14 -11.59 -15.98 26.62
CA ALA A 14 -12.06 -15.45 25.35
C ALA A 14 -11.39 -14.09 25.12
N ASP A 15 -10.67 -13.97 24.00
CA ASP A 15 -9.92 -12.77 23.63
C ASP A 15 -10.82 -11.53 23.82
N PRO A 16 -10.43 -10.53 24.63
CA PRO A 16 -11.21 -9.33 24.89
C PRO A 16 -11.65 -8.61 23.61
N ARG A 17 -10.79 -8.62 22.57
CA ARG A 17 -11.10 -8.04 21.26
C ARG A 17 -12.22 -8.79 20.56
N HIS A 18 -12.17 -10.13 20.56
CA HIS A 18 -13.24 -10.94 19.97
C HIS A 18 -14.61 -10.64 20.59
N GLN A 19 -14.67 -10.51 21.92
CA GLN A 19 -15.89 -10.13 22.62
C GLN A 19 -16.37 -8.72 22.27
N GLN A 20 -15.45 -7.75 22.17
CA GLN A 20 -15.77 -6.37 21.77
C GLN A 20 -16.33 -6.32 20.35
N VAL A 21 -15.69 -7.00 19.40
CA VAL A 21 -16.16 -7.08 18.01
C VAL A 21 -17.52 -7.77 17.93
N ALA A 22 -17.72 -8.88 18.62
CA ALA A 22 -19.00 -9.58 18.65
C ALA A 22 -20.13 -8.69 19.20
N ARG A 23 -19.85 -7.95 20.29
CA ARG A 23 -20.79 -6.99 20.86
C ARG A 23 -21.08 -5.83 19.89
N ALA A 24 -20.06 -5.27 19.28
CA ALA A 24 -20.24 -4.22 18.28
C ALA A 24 -21.08 -4.69 17.10
N ARG A 25 -20.83 -5.90 16.58
CA ARG A 25 -21.65 -6.51 15.52
C ARG A 25 -23.12 -6.64 15.92
N SER A 26 -23.39 -7.14 17.12
CA SER A 26 -24.77 -7.26 17.61
C SER A 26 -25.49 -5.91 17.71
N LEU A 27 -24.76 -4.86 18.08
CA LEU A 27 -25.30 -3.50 18.13
C LEU A 27 -25.53 -2.90 16.75
N VAL A 28 -24.58 -3.12 15.81
CA VAL A 28 -24.60 -2.51 14.46
C VAL A 28 -25.59 -3.20 13.52
N PHE A 29 -25.66 -4.53 13.61
CA PHE A 29 -26.48 -5.35 12.71
C PHE A 29 -27.82 -5.75 13.34
N GLY A 30 -28.10 -5.33 14.58
CA GLY A 30 -29.40 -5.46 15.22
C GLY A 30 -30.35 -4.32 14.80
N ASP A 31 -31.61 -4.41 15.23
CA ASP A 31 -32.69 -3.48 14.85
C ASP A 31 -32.57 -2.07 15.46
N GLN A 32 -31.51 -1.78 16.20
CA GLN A 32 -31.31 -0.48 16.85
C GLN A 32 -30.35 0.41 16.03
N ALA A 33 -30.86 1.53 15.55
CA ALA A 33 -30.04 2.55 14.93
C ALA A 33 -29.08 3.17 15.94
N LEU A 34 -27.77 3.00 15.76
CA LEU A 34 -26.75 3.63 16.57
C LEU A 34 -26.43 5.03 16.04
N ALA A 35 -26.40 6.02 16.95
CA ALA A 35 -26.05 7.41 16.62
C ALA A 35 -24.54 7.65 16.40
N GLY A 36 -23.69 6.60 16.58
CA GLY A 36 -22.23 6.74 16.44
C GLY A 36 -21.50 5.41 16.52
N SER A 37 -20.17 5.45 16.39
CA SER A 37 -19.31 4.27 16.45
C SER A 37 -19.44 3.57 17.81
N PRO A 38 -19.69 2.24 17.83
CA PRO A 38 -19.70 1.50 19.08
C PRO A 38 -18.30 1.48 19.72
N PRO A 39 -18.21 1.47 21.06
CA PRO A 39 -16.91 1.41 21.72
C PRO A 39 -16.19 0.10 21.42
N GLY A 40 -14.85 0.17 21.30
CA GLY A 40 -13.98 -0.99 21.16
C GLY A 40 -13.71 -1.45 19.74
N ILE A 41 -14.20 -0.74 18.73
CA ILE A 41 -13.79 -0.95 17.32
C ILE A 41 -13.20 0.31 16.71
N ALA A 42 -12.33 0.11 15.71
CA ALA A 42 -11.71 1.23 15.00
C ALA A 42 -12.77 2.05 14.23
N PRO A 43 -12.68 3.41 14.23
CA PRO A 43 -13.65 4.23 13.52
C PRO A 43 -13.81 3.93 12.03
N TRP A 44 -12.72 3.55 11.35
CA TRP A 44 -12.75 3.16 9.94
C TRP A 44 -13.56 1.87 9.74
N LEU A 45 -13.49 0.91 10.66
CA LEU A 45 -14.24 -0.35 10.59
C LEU A 45 -15.75 -0.09 10.70
N TRP A 46 -16.14 0.81 11.61
CA TRP A 46 -17.50 1.29 11.71
C TRP A 46 -17.98 1.92 10.40
N ARG A 47 -17.20 2.84 9.81
CA ARG A 47 -17.56 3.46 8.52
C ARG A 47 -17.70 2.43 7.41
N SER A 48 -16.81 1.45 7.33
CA SER A 48 -16.88 0.38 6.33
C SER A 48 -18.16 -0.45 6.49
N TRP A 49 -18.52 -0.86 7.72
CA TRP A 49 -19.78 -1.56 7.95
C TRP A 49 -21.01 -0.72 7.58
N GLN A 50 -20.98 0.58 7.88
CA GLN A 50 -22.05 1.49 7.48
C GLN A 50 -22.18 1.62 5.96
N ARG A 51 -21.08 1.67 5.21
CA ARG A 51 -21.12 1.67 3.74
C ARG A 51 -21.75 0.39 3.20
N CYS A 52 -21.41 -0.76 3.75
CA CYS A 52 -22.02 -2.03 3.36
C CYS A 52 -23.54 -2.06 3.64
N LEU A 53 -23.97 -1.60 4.82
CA LEU A 53 -25.40 -1.50 5.17
C LEU A 53 -26.15 -0.52 4.28
N ALA A 54 -25.55 0.65 4.02
CA ALA A 54 -26.14 1.67 3.14
C ALA A 54 -26.29 1.18 1.68
N ALA A 55 -25.40 0.25 1.25
CA ALA A 55 -25.53 -0.45 -0.04
C ALA A 55 -26.57 -1.58 -0.01
N GLY A 56 -27.34 -1.74 1.09
CA GLY A 56 -28.38 -2.74 1.23
C GLY A 56 -27.88 -4.16 1.47
N ARG A 57 -26.58 -4.32 1.83
CA ARG A 57 -25.99 -5.63 2.08
C ARG A 57 -26.31 -6.14 3.50
N ARG A 58 -26.40 -7.43 3.64
CA ARG A 58 -26.66 -8.10 4.94
C ARG A 58 -25.51 -9.03 5.31
N PRO A 59 -25.11 -9.11 6.59
CA PRO A 59 -23.97 -9.93 7.02
C PRO A 59 -24.09 -11.43 6.71
N ASP A 60 -25.31 -11.94 6.63
CA ASP A 60 -25.64 -13.35 6.39
C ASP A 60 -25.75 -13.70 4.88
N GLU A 61 -25.57 -12.74 3.99
CA GLU A 61 -25.60 -12.98 2.55
C GLU A 61 -24.44 -13.87 2.07
N ARG A 62 -24.74 -14.64 1.03
CA ARG A 62 -23.70 -15.40 0.33
C ARG A 62 -22.80 -14.47 -0.46
N VAL A 63 -21.49 -14.53 -0.22
CA VAL A 63 -20.50 -13.79 -0.99
C VAL A 63 -20.21 -14.53 -2.31
N VAL A 64 -20.22 -13.80 -3.42
CA VAL A 64 -19.81 -14.29 -4.72
C VAL A 64 -18.54 -13.54 -5.12
N TYR A 65 -17.48 -14.28 -5.35
CA TYR A 65 -16.20 -13.73 -5.80
C TYR A 65 -16.18 -13.71 -7.32
N GLU A 66 -16.59 -12.60 -7.90
CA GLU A 66 -16.59 -12.39 -9.34
C GLU A 66 -15.17 -12.16 -9.85
N ALA A 67 -14.90 -12.63 -11.05
CA ALA A 67 -13.62 -12.44 -11.71
C ALA A 67 -13.81 -11.88 -13.13
N LEU A 68 -12.86 -11.05 -13.56
CA LEU A 68 -12.82 -10.52 -14.91
C LEU A 68 -12.73 -11.65 -15.95
N GLY A 69 -13.40 -11.47 -17.06
CA GLY A 69 -13.22 -12.33 -18.22
C GLY A 69 -11.80 -12.19 -18.81
N PRO A 70 -11.33 -13.19 -19.59
CA PRO A 70 -9.92 -13.26 -20.03
C PRO A 70 -9.43 -12.03 -20.82
N HIS A 71 -10.31 -11.39 -21.59
CA HIS A 71 -9.95 -10.21 -22.36
C HIS A 71 -9.76 -8.97 -21.44
N ALA A 72 -10.73 -8.70 -20.56
CA ALA A 72 -10.67 -7.59 -19.60
C ALA A 72 -9.48 -7.78 -18.64
N LEU A 73 -9.19 -9.01 -18.21
CA LEU A 73 -8.04 -9.32 -17.37
C LEU A 73 -6.72 -8.96 -18.06
N ARG A 74 -6.54 -9.33 -19.32
CA ARG A 74 -5.31 -8.97 -20.07
C ARG A 74 -5.18 -7.45 -20.15
N GLN A 75 -6.23 -6.75 -20.58
CA GLN A 75 -6.22 -5.29 -20.68
C GLN A 75 -5.90 -4.61 -19.34
N THR A 76 -6.48 -5.08 -18.24
CA THR A 76 -6.18 -4.56 -16.90
C THR A 76 -4.73 -4.77 -16.53
N ARG A 77 -4.17 -5.96 -16.76
CA ARG A 77 -2.76 -6.25 -16.44
C ARG A 77 -1.79 -5.46 -17.29
N ASP A 78 -2.05 -5.32 -18.59
CA ASP A 78 -1.22 -4.51 -19.51
C ASP A 78 -1.18 -3.05 -19.06
N GLY A 79 -2.31 -2.50 -18.60
CA GLY A 79 -2.40 -1.15 -18.04
C GLY A 79 -1.66 -0.97 -16.70
N HIS A 80 -1.31 -2.06 -16.00
CA HIS A 80 -0.62 -2.03 -14.71
C HIS A 80 0.79 -2.68 -14.74
N GLU A 81 1.37 -2.87 -15.90
CA GLU A 81 2.66 -3.60 -16.03
C GLU A 81 3.78 -2.92 -15.22
N VAL A 82 3.86 -1.59 -15.21
CA VAL A 82 4.85 -0.84 -14.44
C VAL A 82 4.68 -1.09 -12.92
N LEU A 83 3.44 -1.08 -12.43
CA LEU A 83 3.13 -1.42 -11.04
C LEU A 83 3.53 -2.86 -10.72
N LEU A 84 3.20 -3.81 -11.60
CA LEU A 84 3.53 -5.22 -11.44
C LEU A 84 5.05 -5.45 -11.38
N GLN A 85 5.81 -4.79 -12.26
CA GLN A 85 7.28 -4.88 -12.27
C GLN A 85 7.89 -4.33 -10.98
N ALA A 86 7.38 -3.21 -10.47
CA ALA A 86 7.84 -2.64 -9.20
C ALA A 86 7.48 -3.51 -8.00
N ALA A 87 6.29 -4.12 -8.00
CA ALA A 87 5.74 -4.86 -6.85
C ALA A 87 6.31 -6.28 -6.70
N ARG A 88 6.50 -7.02 -7.79
CA ARG A 88 6.90 -8.44 -7.75
C ARG A 88 8.11 -8.75 -6.85
N PRO A 89 9.25 -8.03 -6.92
CA PRO A 89 10.38 -8.34 -6.06
C PRO A 89 10.12 -8.02 -4.59
N VAL A 90 9.31 -7.00 -4.29
CA VAL A 90 8.92 -6.66 -2.92
C VAL A 90 7.98 -7.72 -2.35
N MET A 91 7.00 -8.17 -3.14
CA MET A 91 6.08 -9.25 -2.76
C MET A 91 6.83 -10.57 -2.52
N ALA A 92 7.84 -10.90 -3.35
CA ALA A 92 8.65 -12.08 -3.16
C ALA A 92 9.42 -12.07 -1.83
N GLN A 93 9.99 -10.92 -1.44
CA GLN A 93 10.64 -10.75 -0.14
C GLN A 93 9.63 -10.83 1.01
N LEU A 94 8.47 -10.19 0.85
CA LEU A 94 7.39 -10.23 1.83
C LEU A 94 6.94 -11.67 2.10
N VAL A 95 6.68 -12.44 1.05
CA VAL A 95 6.28 -13.85 1.16
C VAL A 95 7.36 -14.70 1.82
N GLY A 96 8.65 -14.41 1.58
CA GLY A 96 9.74 -15.04 2.30
C GLY A 96 9.68 -14.84 3.81
N ALA A 97 9.18 -13.69 4.26
CA ALA A 97 9.01 -13.37 5.68
C ALA A 97 7.76 -13.99 6.32
N VAL A 98 6.64 -14.05 5.58
CA VAL A 98 5.33 -14.42 6.17
C VAL A 98 4.82 -15.80 5.75
N GLY A 99 5.40 -16.42 4.73
CA GLY A 99 4.90 -17.66 4.13
C GLY A 99 4.91 -18.86 5.10
N ALA A 100 5.90 -18.94 5.99
CA ALA A 100 5.96 -20.00 7.01
C ALA A 100 4.82 -19.90 8.05
N MET A 101 4.12 -18.75 8.11
CA MET A 101 2.96 -18.52 8.97
C MET A 101 1.63 -18.69 8.21
N HIS A 102 1.66 -19.29 7.02
CA HIS A 102 0.50 -19.50 6.13
C HIS A 102 -0.18 -18.19 5.66
N TYR A 103 0.59 -17.11 5.56
CA TYR A 103 0.15 -15.88 4.92
C TYR A 103 0.65 -15.81 3.49
N PHE A 104 -0.17 -15.25 2.61
CA PHE A 104 0.16 -14.94 1.21
C PHE A 104 -0.13 -13.46 0.92
N SER A 105 0.37 -12.97 -0.19
CA SER A 105 0.24 -11.56 -0.57
C SER A 105 -0.60 -11.40 -1.83
N LEU A 106 -1.44 -10.38 -1.84
CA LEU A 106 -2.24 -9.93 -2.98
C LEU A 106 -1.85 -8.49 -3.34
N LEU A 107 -1.78 -8.22 -4.64
CA LEU A 107 -1.70 -6.86 -5.17
C LEU A 107 -3.00 -6.60 -5.94
N THR A 108 -3.63 -5.45 -5.70
CA THR A 108 -4.83 -5.05 -6.44
C THR A 108 -4.62 -3.73 -7.17
N ASP A 109 -5.49 -3.44 -8.13
CA ASP A 109 -5.66 -2.08 -8.65
C ASP A 109 -6.46 -1.19 -7.69
N ALA A 110 -6.67 0.07 -8.07
CA ALA A 110 -7.44 1.04 -7.29
C ALA A 110 -8.95 0.72 -7.17
N ARG A 111 -9.44 -0.27 -7.90
CA ARG A 111 -10.82 -0.76 -7.82
C ARG A 111 -10.96 -1.97 -6.90
N GLY A 112 -9.85 -2.56 -6.46
CA GLY A 112 -9.84 -3.78 -5.67
C GLY A 112 -9.75 -5.06 -6.50
N THR A 113 -9.47 -4.97 -7.80
CA THR A 113 -9.25 -6.13 -8.67
C THR A 113 -7.87 -6.72 -8.45
N VAL A 114 -7.76 -8.01 -8.19
CA VAL A 114 -6.48 -8.70 -7.96
C VAL A 114 -5.65 -8.73 -9.24
N LEU A 115 -4.45 -8.16 -9.18
CA LEU A 115 -3.46 -8.10 -10.29
C LEU A 115 -2.39 -9.18 -10.18
N GLU A 116 -1.95 -9.50 -8.95
CA GLU A 116 -0.88 -10.44 -8.67
C GLU A 116 -1.14 -11.16 -7.34
N VAL A 117 -0.70 -12.41 -7.24
CA VAL A 117 -0.79 -13.23 -6.04
C VAL A 117 0.55 -13.94 -5.84
N GLN A 118 1.10 -13.89 -4.62
CA GLN A 118 2.34 -14.60 -4.28
C GLN A 118 2.23 -15.22 -2.88
N GLY A 119 2.79 -16.42 -2.73
CA GLY A 119 2.90 -17.09 -1.43
C GLY A 119 2.43 -18.54 -1.45
N PRO A 120 2.40 -19.18 -0.27
CA PRO A 120 1.91 -20.53 -0.12
C PRO A 120 0.39 -20.54 -0.29
N LEU A 121 -0.07 -21.04 -1.42
CA LEU A 121 -1.49 -21.18 -1.71
C LEU A 121 -1.88 -22.66 -1.48
N GLU A 122 -2.66 -22.90 -0.47
CA GLU A 122 -3.24 -24.23 -0.21
C GLU A 122 -4.27 -24.55 -1.29
N ARG A 123 -3.85 -25.35 -2.27
CA ARG A 123 -4.68 -25.67 -3.46
C ARG A 123 -5.98 -26.40 -3.13
N ASN A 124 -6.08 -27.01 -1.96
CA ASN A 124 -7.28 -27.73 -1.53
C ASN A 124 -8.21 -26.88 -0.67
N ASP A 125 -7.80 -25.67 -0.26
CA ASP A 125 -8.67 -24.76 0.49
C ASP A 125 -9.48 -23.88 -0.48
N ILE A 126 -10.78 -24.14 -0.55
CA ILE A 126 -11.71 -23.42 -1.42
C ILE A 126 -11.76 -21.90 -1.07
N ARG A 127 -11.46 -21.53 0.18
CA ARG A 127 -11.46 -20.14 0.64
C ARG A 127 -10.23 -19.41 0.10
N VAL A 128 -9.05 -20.06 0.11
CA VAL A 128 -7.85 -19.53 -0.56
C VAL A 128 -8.11 -19.40 -2.05
N GLN A 129 -8.67 -20.42 -2.69
CA GLN A 129 -8.98 -20.38 -4.12
C GLN A 129 -10.01 -19.30 -4.48
N ALA A 130 -10.91 -18.93 -3.58
CA ALA A 130 -11.91 -17.92 -3.84
C ALA A 130 -11.29 -16.53 -4.06
N ILE A 131 -10.30 -16.15 -3.26
CA ILE A 131 -9.70 -14.80 -3.25
C ILE A 131 -8.32 -14.73 -3.94
N ALA A 132 -7.54 -15.82 -3.92
CA ALA A 132 -6.18 -15.84 -4.46
C ALA A 132 -6.16 -16.13 -5.98
N ARG A 133 -6.98 -15.43 -6.74
CA ARG A 133 -7.07 -15.54 -8.21
C ARG A 133 -6.92 -14.17 -8.84
N VAL A 134 -6.02 -14.06 -9.80
CA VAL A 134 -5.88 -12.82 -10.59
C VAL A 134 -7.18 -12.51 -11.33
N GLY A 135 -7.61 -11.26 -11.27
CA GLY A 135 -8.85 -10.77 -11.85
C GLY A 135 -10.08 -10.82 -10.93
N VAL A 136 -9.96 -11.35 -9.71
CA VAL A 136 -11.07 -11.35 -8.75
C VAL A 136 -11.31 -9.93 -8.23
N ASP A 137 -12.58 -9.54 -8.14
CA ASP A 137 -13.02 -8.31 -7.48
C ASP A 137 -13.11 -8.53 -5.96
N LEU A 138 -12.24 -7.83 -5.22
CA LEU A 138 -12.22 -7.80 -3.76
C LEU A 138 -12.58 -6.41 -3.20
N SER A 139 -13.27 -5.60 -4.00
CA SER A 139 -13.79 -4.30 -3.58
C SER A 139 -14.80 -4.43 -2.44
N GLU A 140 -14.99 -3.35 -1.69
CA GLU A 140 -16.00 -3.30 -0.62
C GLU A 140 -17.44 -3.51 -1.15
N GLN A 141 -17.69 -3.10 -2.40
CA GLN A 141 -18.98 -3.33 -3.06
C GLN A 141 -19.21 -4.81 -3.38
N GLY A 142 -18.18 -5.52 -3.84
CA GLY A 142 -18.24 -6.92 -4.21
C GLY A 142 -18.30 -7.85 -3.01
N VAL A 143 -17.37 -7.69 -2.08
CA VAL A 143 -17.13 -8.67 -1.01
C VAL A 143 -17.24 -8.10 0.41
N GLY A 144 -17.80 -6.89 0.57
CA GLY A 144 -17.99 -6.23 1.86
C GLY A 144 -16.69 -5.75 2.47
N THR A 145 -16.70 -5.49 3.78
CA THR A 145 -15.51 -5.05 4.52
C THR A 145 -14.41 -6.09 4.47
N THR A 146 -13.32 -5.73 3.83
CA THR A 146 -12.03 -6.45 3.78
C THR A 146 -10.90 -5.46 3.96
N ALA A 147 -9.65 -5.92 4.14
CA ALA A 147 -8.51 -5.00 4.17
C ALA A 147 -8.37 -4.24 2.85
N ILE A 148 -8.66 -4.89 1.73
CA ILE A 148 -8.57 -4.30 0.39
C ILE A 148 -9.56 -3.14 0.26
N GLY A 149 -10.86 -3.41 0.40
CA GLY A 149 -11.88 -2.37 0.25
C GLY A 149 -11.74 -1.24 1.28
N ALA A 150 -11.44 -1.59 2.54
CA ALA A 150 -11.29 -0.59 3.60
C ALA A 150 -10.04 0.30 3.39
N ALA A 151 -8.87 -0.25 3.06
CA ALA A 151 -7.66 0.53 2.82
C ALA A 151 -7.81 1.50 1.63
N LEU A 152 -8.48 1.06 0.57
CA LEU A 152 -8.79 1.90 -0.59
C LEU A 152 -9.76 3.04 -0.24
N ALA A 153 -10.80 2.76 0.55
CA ALA A 153 -11.80 3.76 0.94
C ALA A 153 -11.26 4.77 1.98
N GLU A 154 -10.43 4.31 2.90
CA GLU A 154 -9.89 5.13 4.00
C GLU A 154 -8.54 5.79 3.65
N HIS A 155 -7.94 5.46 2.51
CA HIS A 155 -6.61 5.92 2.08
C HIS A 155 -5.51 5.72 3.15
N GLY A 156 -5.60 4.61 3.89
CA GLY A 156 -4.68 4.31 4.98
C GLY A 156 -4.52 2.82 5.23
N PRO A 157 -3.46 2.43 5.97
CA PRO A 157 -3.24 1.04 6.30
C PRO A 157 -4.32 0.55 7.26
N VAL A 158 -4.78 -0.67 7.04
CA VAL A 158 -5.78 -1.33 7.87
C VAL A 158 -5.34 -2.75 8.21
N TRP A 159 -5.85 -3.22 9.33
CA TRP A 159 -5.75 -4.61 9.73
C TRP A 159 -7.08 -5.05 10.31
N LEU A 160 -7.54 -6.22 9.90
CA LEU A 160 -8.76 -6.82 10.41
C LEU A 160 -8.64 -8.34 10.52
N HIS A 161 -9.37 -8.89 11.49
CA HIS A 161 -9.32 -10.28 11.84
C HIS A 161 -10.71 -10.86 12.01
N ARG A 162 -10.97 -11.99 11.32
CA ARG A 162 -12.18 -12.80 11.51
C ARG A 162 -13.50 -12.00 11.49
N ALA A 163 -14.15 -11.85 12.63
CA ALA A 163 -15.47 -11.23 12.77
C ALA A 163 -15.51 -9.72 12.46
N GLU A 164 -14.36 -9.08 12.19
CA GLU A 164 -14.30 -7.70 11.70
C GLU A 164 -14.70 -7.58 10.23
N HIS A 165 -14.59 -8.65 9.45
CA HIS A 165 -15.17 -8.69 8.11
C HIS A 165 -16.70 -8.54 8.19
N PHE A 166 -17.28 -7.85 7.20
CA PHE A 166 -18.72 -7.62 7.19
C PHE A 166 -19.51 -8.92 7.06
N PHE A 167 -19.22 -9.72 6.04
CA PHE A 167 -19.92 -10.98 5.80
C PHE A 167 -19.42 -12.09 6.71
N GLU A 168 -20.36 -12.91 7.18
CA GLU A 168 -20.05 -14.09 7.99
C GLU A 168 -19.18 -15.10 7.24
N ALA A 169 -19.38 -15.23 5.93
CA ALA A 169 -18.57 -16.08 5.07
C ALA A 169 -17.09 -15.69 5.06
N ASN A 170 -16.75 -14.45 5.38
CA ASN A 170 -15.38 -13.93 5.38
C ASN A 170 -14.68 -14.02 6.75
N ARG A 171 -15.32 -14.56 7.77
CA ARG A 171 -14.77 -14.69 9.13
C ARG A 171 -13.55 -15.61 9.26
N HIS A 172 -13.16 -16.28 8.21
CA HIS A 172 -11.96 -17.12 8.19
C HIS A 172 -10.69 -16.36 7.86
N TYR A 173 -10.82 -15.15 7.31
CA TYR A 173 -9.69 -14.35 6.88
C TYR A 173 -9.10 -13.49 7.99
N SER A 174 -7.79 -13.31 7.92
CA SER A 174 -7.02 -12.34 8.69
C SER A 174 -6.17 -11.56 7.69
N CYS A 175 -6.41 -10.25 7.59
CA CYS A 175 -5.89 -9.42 6.51
C CYS A 175 -5.21 -8.17 7.06
N ALA A 176 -4.09 -7.81 6.43
CA ALA A 176 -3.40 -6.55 6.67
C ALA A 176 -3.10 -5.88 5.34
N GLY A 177 -3.57 -4.66 5.14
CA GLY A 177 -3.44 -3.99 3.87
C GLY A 177 -2.95 -2.56 3.97
N ALA A 178 -2.23 -2.12 2.93
CA ALA A 178 -1.77 -0.74 2.80
C ALA A 178 -2.00 -0.24 1.36
N PRO A 179 -2.55 0.98 1.18
CA PRO A 179 -2.73 1.56 -0.14
C PRO A 179 -1.38 1.91 -0.77
N LEU A 180 -1.34 1.92 -2.09
CA LEU A 180 -0.21 2.27 -2.93
C LEU A 180 -0.51 3.59 -3.65
N SER A 181 0.36 4.56 -3.49
CA SER A 181 0.28 5.83 -4.21
C SER A 181 1.23 5.86 -5.39
N GLY A 182 0.76 6.39 -6.50
CA GLY A 182 1.58 6.74 -7.64
C GLY A 182 2.53 7.90 -7.35
N PRO A 183 3.52 8.10 -8.21
CA PRO A 183 4.41 9.26 -8.12
C PRO A 183 3.69 10.61 -8.17
N ASP A 184 2.53 10.66 -8.79
CA ASP A 184 1.62 11.82 -8.87
C ASP A 184 0.68 11.95 -7.67
N GLY A 185 0.73 11.01 -6.72
CA GLY A 185 -0.15 10.96 -5.55
C GLY A 185 -1.48 10.26 -5.78
N SER A 186 -1.79 9.81 -7.00
CA SER A 186 -2.99 9.02 -7.28
C SER A 186 -2.94 7.66 -6.58
N CYS A 187 -4.10 7.12 -6.21
CA CYS A 187 -4.17 5.74 -5.70
C CYS A 187 -4.02 4.75 -6.87
N LEU A 188 -2.98 3.92 -6.84
CA LEU A 188 -2.74 2.89 -7.85
C LEU A 188 -3.38 1.54 -7.49
N GLY A 189 -3.65 1.31 -6.23
CA GLY A 189 -4.14 0.04 -5.72
C GLY A 189 -3.73 -0.18 -4.27
N MET A 190 -3.60 -1.44 -3.87
CA MET A 190 -3.13 -1.76 -2.53
C MET A 190 -2.37 -3.08 -2.48
N LEU A 191 -1.51 -3.19 -1.48
CA LEU A 191 -0.83 -4.43 -1.10
C LEU A 191 -1.52 -5.04 0.12
N ASP A 192 -1.88 -6.31 0.03
CA ASP A 192 -2.53 -7.05 1.09
C ASP A 192 -1.72 -8.29 1.50
N ILE A 193 -1.79 -8.62 2.78
CA ILE A 193 -1.25 -9.83 3.39
C ILE A 193 -2.43 -10.56 4.02
N THR A 194 -2.80 -11.72 3.48
CA THR A 194 -3.97 -12.48 3.93
C THR A 194 -3.58 -13.89 4.36
N GLY A 195 -4.22 -14.37 5.42
CA GLY A 195 -4.18 -15.75 5.86
C GLY A 195 -5.58 -16.29 6.16
N VAL A 196 -5.76 -17.61 6.06
CA VAL A 196 -7.01 -18.32 6.34
C VAL A 196 -6.86 -19.14 7.62
N ASP A 197 -7.75 -18.94 8.57
CA ASP A 197 -7.74 -19.60 9.90
C ASP A 197 -6.39 -19.48 10.65
N VAL A 198 -5.69 -18.38 10.43
CA VAL A 198 -4.39 -18.08 11.05
C VAL A 198 -4.55 -17.34 12.37
N PRO A 199 -3.53 -17.36 13.25
CA PRO A 199 -3.49 -16.52 14.44
C PRO A 199 -3.52 -15.03 14.12
N GLU A 200 -4.01 -14.24 15.06
CA GLU A 200 -4.01 -12.78 15.01
C GLU A 200 -2.58 -12.22 14.95
N ARG A 201 -2.33 -11.32 13.99
CA ARG A 201 -1.01 -10.73 13.71
C ARG A 201 -1.12 -9.25 13.32
N PRO A 202 -1.47 -8.35 14.25
CA PRO A 202 -1.64 -6.93 13.95
C PRO A 202 -0.37 -6.25 13.45
N GLU A 203 0.82 -6.77 13.79
CA GLU A 203 2.11 -6.30 13.31
C GLU A 203 2.27 -6.37 11.80
N LEU A 204 1.51 -7.24 11.12
CA LEU A 204 1.54 -7.36 9.66
C LEU A 204 1.06 -6.08 8.95
N MET A 205 0.25 -5.24 9.60
CA MET A 205 -0.12 -3.93 9.06
C MET A 205 1.11 -3.04 8.83
N HIS A 206 2.05 -3.02 9.76
CA HIS A 206 3.29 -2.25 9.61
C HIS A 206 4.18 -2.83 8.51
N LEU A 207 4.19 -4.16 8.38
CA LEU A 207 4.93 -4.83 7.31
C LEU A 207 4.32 -4.53 5.94
N ALA A 208 2.98 -4.59 5.80
CA ALA A 208 2.28 -4.21 4.58
C ALA A 208 2.57 -2.76 4.18
N LEU A 209 2.51 -1.82 5.14
CA LEU A 209 2.83 -0.41 4.90
C LEU A 209 4.27 -0.21 4.45
N ARG A 210 5.24 -0.89 5.08
CA ARG A 210 6.66 -0.80 4.69
C ARG A 210 6.87 -1.33 3.27
N CYS A 211 6.26 -2.46 2.92
CA CYS A 211 6.33 -3.01 1.58
C CYS A 211 5.63 -2.12 0.54
N ALA A 212 4.48 -1.53 0.88
CA ALA A 212 3.81 -0.57 0.01
C ALA A 212 4.72 0.63 -0.32
N ARG A 213 5.37 1.21 0.68
CA ARG A 213 6.35 2.31 0.49
C ARG A 213 7.54 1.89 -0.37
N ALA A 214 8.05 0.66 -0.19
CA ALA A 214 9.13 0.15 -1.02
C ALA A 214 8.70 0.01 -2.51
N ILE A 215 7.43 -0.32 -2.77
CA ILE A 215 6.87 -0.33 -4.13
C ILE A 215 6.77 1.09 -4.68
N GLU A 216 6.26 2.05 -3.91
CA GLU A 216 6.19 3.47 -4.28
C GLU A 216 7.57 4.03 -4.65
N ASP A 217 8.58 3.74 -3.83
CA ASP A 217 9.96 4.17 -4.07
C ASP A 217 10.53 3.58 -5.39
N ARG A 218 10.21 2.33 -5.69
CA ARG A 218 10.62 1.71 -6.96
C ARG A 218 9.94 2.33 -8.17
N LEU A 219 8.65 2.64 -8.06
CA LEU A 219 7.89 3.34 -9.10
C LEU A 219 8.50 4.71 -9.38
N LEU A 220 8.80 5.45 -8.31
CA LEU A 220 9.36 6.79 -8.43
C LEU A 220 10.76 6.77 -9.05
N ARG A 221 11.63 5.85 -8.62
CA ARG A 221 12.99 5.70 -9.18
C ARG A 221 13.00 5.26 -10.65
N ALA A 222 11.94 4.64 -11.12
CA ALA A 222 11.78 4.24 -12.52
C ALA A 222 11.36 5.40 -13.44
N LEU A 223 10.89 6.53 -12.88
CA LEU A 223 10.56 7.70 -13.69
C LEU A 223 11.82 8.36 -14.28
N PRO A 224 11.76 8.91 -15.49
CA PRO A 224 12.78 9.81 -15.98
C PRO A 224 12.93 11.04 -15.06
N HIS A 225 14.13 11.32 -14.60
CA HIS A 225 14.41 12.48 -13.73
C HIS A 225 15.86 12.94 -13.92
N ALA A 226 16.11 14.23 -13.72
CA ALA A 226 17.44 14.81 -13.71
C ALA A 226 18.08 14.76 -12.32
N LEU A 227 17.27 15.00 -11.28
CA LEU A 227 17.68 14.87 -9.89
C LEU A 227 16.68 14.03 -9.11
N LEU A 228 17.19 13.22 -8.18
CA LEU A 228 16.43 12.56 -7.12
C LEU A 228 16.87 13.13 -5.77
N LEU A 229 15.92 13.73 -5.05
CA LEU A 229 16.15 14.27 -3.72
C LEU A 229 15.65 13.26 -2.68
N HIS A 230 16.56 12.85 -1.81
CA HIS A 230 16.26 12.07 -0.62
C HIS A 230 16.06 13.01 0.54
N LEU A 231 14.88 13.05 1.13
CA LEU A 231 14.44 14.06 2.09
C LEU A 231 14.20 13.44 3.47
N ASN A 232 14.67 14.10 4.52
CA ASN A 232 14.34 13.73 5.89
C ASN A 232 14.44 14.94 6.83
N TRP A 233 13.96 14.78 8.05
CA TRP A 233 14.23 15.73 9.12
C TRP A 233 15.72 15.73 9.46
N PRO A 234 16.28 16.88 9.95
CA PRO A 234 17.67 16.95 10.36
C PRO A 234 18.02 15.87 11.40
N GLY A 235 19.05 15.07 11.10
CA GLY A 235 19.47 13.93 11.92
C GLY A 235 18.82 12.60 11.56
N GLY A 236 17.82 12.58 10.71
CA GLY A 236 17.24 11.34 10.16
C GLY A 236 18.16 10.70 9.11
N PRO A 237 18.04 9.41 8.83
CA PRO A 237 18.84 8.74 7.81
C PRO A 237 18.49 9.25 6.40
N LEU A 238 19.48 9.31 5.50
CA LEU A 238 19.32 9.59 4.08
C LEU A 238 19.91 8.45 3.25
N GLY A 239 19.34 8.19 2.08
CA GLY A 239 19.75 7.09 1.20
C GLY A 239 19.29 5.72 1.69
N GLN A 240 18.31 5.64 2.59
CA GLN A 240 17.79 4.42 3.20
C GLN A 240 16.26 4.32 3.04
N GLU A 241 15.71 3.18 3.45
CA GLU A 241 14.25 3.00 3.53
C GLU A 241 13.62 4.00 4.53
N GLY A 242 12.44 4.51 4.20
CA GLY A 242 11.67 5.37 5.11
C GLY A 242 11.99 6.86 5.00
N GLU A 243 12.55 7.28 3.89
CA GLU A 243 12.79 8.69 3.55
C GLU A 243 11.78 9.24 2.54
N GLY A 244 11.64 10.55 2.46
CA GLY A 244 10.92 11.21 1.39
C GLY A 244 11.73 11.21 0.10
N LEU A 245 11.13 10.84 -1.02
CA LEU A 245 11.76 10.89 -2.34
C LEU A 245 11.01 11.87 -3.22
N LEU A 246 11.76 12.79 -3.86
CA LEU A 246 11.25 13.78 -4.80
C LEU A 246 12.08 13.71 -6.10
N ALA A 247 11.45 13.32 -7.19
CA ALA A 247 12.06 13.31 -8.51
C ALA A 247 11.80 14.63 -9.23
N VAL A 248 12.84 15.22 -9.83
CA VAL A 248 12.78 16.51 -10.53
C VAL A 248 13.35 16.33 -11.93
N ASP A 249 12.67 16.87 -12.96
CA ASP A 249 13.11 16.80 -14.36
C ASP A 249 14.24 17.79 -14.67
N ALA A 250 14.67 17.86 -15.95
CA ALA A 250 15.76 18.72 -16.39
C ALA A 250 15.42 20.21 -16.34
N GLU A 251 14.16 20.55 -16.40
CA GLU A 251 13.62 21.91 -16.36
C GLU A 251 13.36 22.40 -14.93
N GLY A 252 13.50 21.52 -13.92
CA GLY A 252 13.26 21.81 -12.51
C GLY A 252 11.83 21.55 -12.05
N HIS A 253 10.99 20.90 -12.87
CA HIS A 253 9.64 20.54 -12.46
C HIS A 253 9.62 19.21 -11.69
N VAL A 254 8.69 19.09 -10.79
CA VAL A 254 8.48 17.87 -10.02
C VAL A 254 7.89 16.80 -10.94
N ALA A 255 8.68 15.78 -11.24
CA ALA A 255 8.25 14.62 -12.01
C ALA A 255 7.42 13.64 -11.15
N GLY A 256 7.68 13.62 -9.84
CA GLY A 256 6.92 12.78 -8.91
C GLY A 256 7.48 12.83 -7.50
N SER A 257 6.72 12.25 -6.56
CA SER A 257 7.09 12.14 -5.15
C SER A 257 6.49 10.90 -4.50
N ASN A 258 7.15 10.32 -3.51
CA ASN A 258 6.56 9.27 -2.69
C ASN A 258 5.67 9.87 -1.57
N THR A 259 4.91 9.03 -0.90
CA THR A 259 4.01 9.45 0.19
C THR A 259 4.74 10.18 1.32
N LEU A 260 5.96 9.77 1.66
CA LEU A 260 6.75 10.42 2.71
C LEU A 260 7.22 11.82 2.30
N ALA A 261 7.66 12.03 1.07
CA ALA A 261 7.99 13.36 0.58
C ALA A 261 6.79 14.30 0.62
N ARG A 262 5.60 13.83 0.25
CA ARG A 262 4.35 14.63 0.34
C ARG A 262 4.00 15.02 1.77
N GLN A 263 4.35 14.18 2.76
CA GLN A 263 4.16 14.51 4.18
C GLN A 263 5.20 15.51 4.70
N LEU A 264 6.44 15.43 4.24
CA LEU A 264 7.53 16.33 4.63
C LEU A 264 7.42 17.72 3.98
N VAL A 265 6.99 17.72 2.71
CA VAL A 265 6.85 18.94 1.89
C VAL A 265 5.40 19.00 1.39
N PRO A 266 4.49 19.64 2.15
CA PRO A 266 3.11 19.83 1.70
C PRO A 266 3.11 20.53 0.34
N GLN A 267 2.56 19.87 -0.66
CA GLN A 267 2.48 20.44 -2.00
C GLN A 267 1.35 21.46 -2.03
N PRO A 268 1.56 22.65 -2.63
CA PRO A 268 0.47 23.54 -2.92
C PRO A 268 -0.52 22.82 -3.83
N LEU A 269 -1.81 23.16 -3.70
CA LEU A 269 -2.86 22.68 -4.60
C LEU A 269 -2.54 23.16 -6.03
N SER A 270 -1.80 22.38 -6.78
CA SER A 270 -1.53 22.67 -8.19
C SER A 270 -2.82 22.52 -8.98
N LEU A 271 -3.09 23.47 -9.87
CA LEU A 271 -4.16 23.31 -10.84
C LEU A 271 -3.86 22.10 -11.73
N PRO A 272 -4.83 21.24 -12.03
CA PRO A 272 -4.62 20.09 -12.90
C PRO A 272 -3.96 20.52 -14.23
N GLY A 273 -2.84 19.89 -14.56
CA GLY A 273 -2.11 20.15 -15.82
C GLY A 273 -1.07 21.25 -15.76
N GLN A 274 -0.83 21.91 -14.62
CA GLN A 274 0.30 22.80 -14.46
C GLN A 274 1.48 22.06 -13.80
N PRO A 275 2.66 22.00 -14.45
CA PRO A 275 3.84 21.41 -13.85
C PRO A 275 4.31 22.27 -12.67
N LEU A 276 4.48 21.66 -11.51
CA LEU A 276 4.96 22.31 -10.30
C LEU A 276 6.48 22.43 -10.35
N HIS A 277 7.03 23.62 -10.31
CA HIS A 277 8.46 23.81 -10.25
C HIS A 277 9.00 23.61 -8.83
N CYS A 278 10.13 22.94 -8.65
CA CYS A 278 10.68 22.60 -7.34
C CYS A 278 10.96 23.82 -6.45
N SER A 279 11.27 24.99 -7.01
CA SER A 279 11.44 26.23 -6.26
C SER A 279 10.13 26.80 -5.65
N GLU A 280 8.97 26.29 -6.06
CA GLU A 280 7.69 26.61 -5.42
C GLU A 280 7.50 25.79 -4.13
N LEU A 281 8.14 24.64 -4.01
CA LEU A 281 8.16 23.81 -2.82
C LEU A 281 9.30 24.19 -1.87
N LEU A 282 10.47 24.40 -2.46
CA LEU A 282 11.74 24.56 -1.76
C LEU A 282 12.18 26.02 -1.85
N ALA A 283 12.53 26.63 -0.72
CA ALA A 283 13.05 27.99 -0.69
C ALA A 283 14.53 28.01 -1.17
N MET A 284 14.81 27.36 -2.31
CA MET A 284 16.11 27.23 -2.92
C MET A 284 15.98 27.22 -4.46
N PRO A 285 16.84 27.95 -5.19
CA PRO A 285 16.83 27.95 -6.64
C PRO A 285 17.21 26.56 -7.20
N TRP A 286 16.58 26.19 -8.31
CA TRP A 286 16.91 24.95 -9.04
C TRP A 286 18.39 24.82 -9.36
N THR A 287 19.03 25.91 -9.83
CA THR A 287 20.46 25.96 -10.17
C THR A 287 21.35 25.55 -8.99
N ALA A 288 20.98 25.99 -7.76
CA ALA A 288 21.74 25.62 -6.56
C ALA A 288 21.65 24.13 -6.22
N LEU A 289 20.51 23.48 -6.49
CA LEU A 289 20.35 22.03 -6.36
C LEU A 289 21.22 21.28 -7.37
N VAL A 290 21.21 21.73 -8.64
CA VAL A 290 22.04 21.15 -9.71
C VAL A 290 23.54 21.30 -9.39
N ASP A 291 23.96 22.49 -8.94
CA ASP A 291 25.36 22.75 -8.59
C ASP A 291 25.79 21.89 -7.39
N HIS A 292 24.94 21.75 -6.39
CA HIS A 292 25.20 20.87 -5.25
C HIS A 292 25.34 19.41 -5.68
N ALA A 293 24.42 18.91 -6.49
CA ALA A 293 24.47 17.53 -7.00
C ALA A 293 25.74 17.23 -7.82
N ARG A 294 26.26 18.22 -8.55
CA ARG A 294 27.48 18.09 -9.33
C ARG A 294 28.76 18.17 -8.49
N GLN A 295 28.80 19.10 -7.55
CA GLN A 295 29.99 19.38 -6.76
C GLN A 295 30.11 18.50 -5.52
N ARG A 296 28.98 18.10 -4.92
CA ARG A 296 28.90 17.41 -3.62
C ARG A 296 27.81 16.33 -3.59
N PRO A 297 27.83 15.35 -4.49
CA PRO A 297 26.71 14.40 -4.69
C PRO A 297 26.41 13.52 -3.49
N ASN A 298 27.35 13.39 -2.54
CA ASN A 298 27.18 12.53 -1.34
C ASN A 298 27.14 13.34 -0.03
N GLU A 299 27.12 14.66 -0.10
CA GLU A 299 27.03 15.51 1.07
C GLU A 299 25.58 15.92 1.34
N PRO A 300 25.08 15.78 2.58
CA PRO A 300 23.76 16.27 2.93
C PRO A 300 23.67 17.80 2.80
N LEU A 301 22.61 18.26 2.14
CA LEU A 301 22.27 19.66 1.98
C LEU A 301 21.19 20.06 3.01
N ARG A 302 21.36 21.19 3.64
CA ARG A 302 20.26 21.82 4.42
C ARG A 302 19.29 22.48 3.45
N LEU A 303 18.07 21.98 3.40
CA LEU A 303 17.04 22.39 2.45
C LEU A 303 15.98 23.24 3.14
N PRO A 304 15.94 24.55 2.92
CA PRO A 304 14.91 25.40 3.48
C PRO A 304 13.59 25.23 2.74
N LEU A 305 12.48 25.27 3.49
CA LEU A 305 11.13 25.30 2.97
C LEU A 305 10.52 26.70 3.13
N TRP A 306 9.56 27.05 2.29
CA TRP A 306 8.83 28.34 2.39
C TRP A 306 8.07 28.50 3.71
N SER A 307 7.76 27.40 4.40
CA SER A 307 7.20 27.42 5.76
C SER A 307 8.16 27.91 6.85
N GLY A 308 9.46 28.11 6.53
CA GLY A 308 10.52 28.40 7.49
C GLY A 308 11.15 27.16 8.12
N LEU A 309 10.58 25.98 7.91
CA LEU A 309 11.18 24.71 8.33
C LEU A 309 12.41 24.39 7.47
N ARG A 310 13.25 23.51 7.97
CA ARG A 310 14.43 23.02 7.25
C ARG A 310 14.45 21.50 7.28
N LEU A 311 14.63 20.91 6.11
CA LEU A 311 14.93 19.50 5.95
C LEU A 311 16.43 19.32 5.73
N GLN A 312 16.88 18.10 5.76
CA GLN A 312 18.12 17.67 5.12
C GLN A 312 17.81 16.87 3.87
N ALA A 313 18.62 17.04 2.85
CA ALA A 313 18.46 16.37 1.58
C ALA A 313 19.79 15.79 1.10
N LEU A 314 19.76 14.61 0.52
CA LEU A 314 20.81 14.10 -0.34
C LEU A 314 20.33 14.26 -1.78
N VAL A 315 21.08 14.97 -2.60
CA VAL A 315 20.69 15.29 -3.98
C VAL A 315 21.52 14.43 -4.93
N GLN A 316 20.88 13.50 -5.59
CA GLN A 316 21.54 12.58 -6.51
C GLN A 316 21.15 12.90 -7.96
N PRO A 317 22.14 12.94 -8.91
CA PRO A 317 21.82 13.03 -10.32
C PRO A 317 21.06 11.77 -10.77
N GLY A 318 20.06 11.97 -11.62
CA GLY A 318 19.32 10.88 -12.25
C GLY A 318 20.20 10.07 -13.21
N PRO A 319 19.73 8.90 -13.66
CA PRO A 319 20.41 8.13 -14.67
C PRO A 319 20.54 8.97 -15.94
N GLN A 320 21.76 9.26 -16.36
CA GLN A 320 21.98 9.99 -17.61
C GLN A 320 21.32 9.20 -18.75
N PRO A 321 20.54 9.84 -19.64
CA PRO A 321 20.10 9.18 -20.85
C PRO A 321 21.32 8.70 -21.60
N VAL A 322 21.42 7.41 -21.93
CA VAL A 322 22.49 6.86 -22.74
C VAL A 322 22.40 7.55 -24.10
N SER A 323 23.28 8.52 -24.34
CA SER A 323 23.40 9.18 -25.61
C SER A 323 23.96 8.17 -26.64
N TYR A 324 23.06 7.62 -27.43
CA TYR A 324 23.42 6.81 -28.61
C TYR A 324 24.04 7.69 -29.71
N THR A 325 25.08 8.46 -29.40
CA THR A 325 25.78 9.33 -30.39
C THR A 325 27.17 8.83 -30.74
N HIS A 326 27.37 7.51 -30.86
CA HIS A 326 28.60 6.98 -31.50
C HIS A 326 28.37 5.61 -32.15
N LEU A 327 27.55 5.59 -33.22
CA LEU A 327 27.59 4.49 -34.21
C LEU A 327 27.17 5.00 -35.59
N ARG A 328 27.88 6.04 -36.12
CA ARG A 328 27.92 6.34 -37.56
C ARG A 328 29.24 7.01 -37.88
N ALA A 329 30.28 6.23 -37.98
CA ALA A 329 31.47 6.58 -38.77
C ALA A 329 32.31 5.29 -38.94
N HIS A 330 31.99 4.51 -39.94
CA HIS A 330 32.94 3.66 -40.67
C HIS A 330 32.16 2.78 -41.67
N GLU A 331 31.62 3.44 -42.70
CA GLU A 331 31.36 2.78 -43.97
C GLU A 331 31.53 3.85 -45.05
N THR A 332 32.76 4.09 -45.46
CA THR A 332 33.14 4.54 -46.81
C THR A 332 34.66 4.36 -46.95
N SER A 333 35.07 3.28 -47.55
CA SER A 333 36.16 3.14 -48.50
C SER A 333 36.12 1.76 -49.11
#